data_bb79eaba383c3904a29c409770693eac
#
_entry.id   bb79eaba383c3904a29c409770693eac
#
_cell.length_a   1.000
_cell.length_b   1.000
_cell.length_c   1.000
_cell.angle_alpha   90.00
_cell.angle_beta   90.00
_cell.angle_gamma   90.00
#
_symmetry.space_group_name_H-M   'P 1'
#
loop_
_entity.id
_entity.type
_entity.pdbx_description
1 polymer ?
#
loop_
_entity_poly.entity_id
_entity_poly.type
_entity_poly.pdbx_seq_one_letter_code
_entity_poly.pdbx_strand_id
1 'polypeptide(L)'
;MNKARYSCSIQHTPHTIQAMFCTQYDQYRKKQEFAIVAAGIALVALAVLLPVPKVLRILLLAAGGWVIVSRNFPAVMRASDTVEARTKSGMQLPAYRYEFYDDHLRLSGEGSMAIPYESIGRLVEDKKYYYLFTGPDTVMMLDRSTIGSGQEEFRKFLQEKTGKEFRRARNLLLTTLRDLLGQ
;
A
#
# COMPACT_ATOMS: atom_id res chain seq x y z
N MET A 1 -32.35 1.36 14.87
CA MET A 1 -31.32 1.14 13.81
C MET A 1 -30.15 2.05 14.10
N ASN A 2 -28.97 1.51 14.42
CA ASN A 2 -27.79 2.33 14.60
C ASN A 2 -27.43 2.99 13.26
N LYS A 3 -27.34 4.33 13.28
CA LYS A 3 -26.93 5.09 12.09
C LYS A 3 -25.40 5.05 11.96
N ALA A 4 -24.89 4.81 10.79
CA ALA A 4 -23.44 4.88 10.54
C ALA A 4 -22.95 6.31 10.83
N ARG A 5 -21.86 6.42 11.58
CA ARG A 5 -21.25 7.69 11.98
C ARG A 5 -20.47 8.31 10.82
N TYR A 6 -19.79 7.46 10.06
CA TYR A 6 -19.08 7.83 8.83
C TYR A 6 -19.37 6.80 7.75
N SER A 7 -19.26 7.23 6.51
CA SER A 7 -19.29 6.33 5.37
C SER A 7 -18.28 6.79 4.32
N CYS A 8 -17.64 5.85 3.65
CA CYS A 8 -16.79 6.12 2.50
C CYS A 8 -16.92 4.99 1.48
N SER A 9 -16.52 5.27 0.26
CA SER A 9 -16.54 4.28 -0.81
C SER A 9 -15.26 4.37 -1.63
N ILE A 10 -14.92 3.27 -2.28
CA ILE A 10 -13.83 3.23 -3.25
C ILE A 10 -14.23 2.36 -4.42
N GLN A 11 -13.99 2.85 -5.63
CA GLN A 11 -13.98 2.06 -6.84
C GLN A 11 -12.54 1.75 -7.18
N HIS A 12 -12.16 0.48 -7.13
CA HIS A 12 -10.80 0.10 -7.47
C HIS A 12 -10.53 0.29 -8.96
N THR A 13 -9.32 0.75 -9.23
CA THR A 13 -8.71 0.86 -10.55
C THR A 13 -7.40 0.07 -10.54
N PRO A 14 -6.78 -0.24 -11.67
CA PRO A 14 -5.46 -0.88 -11.69
C PRO A 14 -4.43 -0.13 -10.83
N HIS A 15 -4.48 1.21 -10.85
CA HIS A 15 -3.60 2.05 -10.05
C HIS A 15 -3.85 1.94 -8.54
N THR A 16 -5.11 1.91 -8.10
CA THR A 16 -5.42 1.76 -6.66
C THR A 16 -5.06 0.37 -6.14
N ILE A 17 -5.26 -0.68 -6.95
CA ILE A 17 -4.81 -2.04 -6.61
C ILE A 17 -3.30 -2.09 -6.48
N GLN A 18 -2.55 -1.49 -7.41
CA GLN A 18 -1.10 -1.40 -7.33
C GLN A 18 -0.65 -0.64 -6.06
N ALA A 19 -1.26 0.51 -5.77
CA ALA A 19 -0.98 1.29 -4.57
C ALA A 19 -1.22 0.48 -3.28
N MET A 20 -2.30 -0.28 -3.25
CA MET A 20 -2.67 -1.16 -2.13
C MET A 20 -1.61 -2.24 -1.89
N PHE A 21 -1.22 -2.98 -2.94
CA PHE A 21 -0.18 -4.02 -2.82
C PHE A 21 1.19 -3.45 -2.46
N CYS A 22 1.58 -2.32 -3.03
CA CYS A 22 2.85 -1.66 -2.69
C CYS A 22 2.87 -1.22 -1.22
N THR A 23 1.77 -0.65 -0.72
CA THR A 23 1.67 -0.24 0.69
C THR A 23 1.68 -1.45 1.62
N GLN A 24 0.98 -2.55 1.26
CA GLN A 24 1.00 -3.81 1.99
C GLN A 24 2.41 -4.39 2.07
N TYR A 25 3.12 -4.43 0.95
CA TYR A 25 4.50 -4.92 0.88
C TYR A 25 5.44 -4.10 1.76
N ASP A 26 5.38 -2.76 1.69
CA ASP A 26 6.16 -1.86 2.53
C ASP A 26 5.91 -2.07 4.03
N GLN A 27 4.67 -2.38 4.43
CA GLN A 27 4.33 -2.53 5.84
C GLN A 27 4.75 -3.87 6.46
N TYR A 28 4.77 -4.95 5.69
CA TYR A 28 4.95 -6.31 6.22
C TYR A 28 6.25 -6.99 5.77
N ARG A 29 6.91 -6.51 4.72
CA ARG A 29 8.12 -7.15 4.16
C ARG A 29 9.40 -6.32 4.27
N LYS A 30 9.47 -5.44 5.26
CA LYS A 30 10.64 -4.56 5.50
C LYS A 30 11.98 -5.30 5.58
N LYS A 31 12.01 -6.50 6.18
CA LYS A 31 13.24 -7.30 6.28
C LYS A 31 13.73 -7.75 4.89
N GLN A 32 12.79 -8.18 4.02
CA GLN A 32 13.12 -8.57 2.65
C GLN A 32 13.56 -7.37 1.81
N GLU A 33 12.86 -6.24 1.95
CA GLU A 33 13.23 -5.00 1.28
C GLU A 33 14.65 -4.56 1.67
N PHE A 34 14.95 -4.57 2.97
CA PHE A 34 16.29 -4.25 3.46
C PHE A 34 17.35 -5.20 2.90
N ALA A 35 17.09 -6.51 2.88
CA ALA A 35 18.03 -7.50 2.33
C ALA A 35 18.28 -7.28 0.83
N ILE A 36 17.24 -6.97 0.05
CA ILE A 36 17.36 -6.68 -1.39
C ILE A 36 18.21 -5.42 -1.61
N VAL A 37 17.91 -4.34 -0.90
CA VAL A 37 18.67 -3.09 -1.00
C VAL A 37 20.12 -3.30 -0.58
N ALA A 38 20.38 -4.00 0.53
CA ALA A 38 21.73 -4.32 0.98
C ALA A 38 22.51 -5.14 -0.05
N ALA A 39 21.87 -6.14 -0.69
CA ALA A 39 22.49 -6.91 -1.76
C ALA A 39 22.84 -6.04 -2.98
N GLY A 40 21.94 -5.14 -3.38
CA GLY A 40 22.20 -4.20 -4.47
C GLY A 40 23.36 -3.26 -4.16
N ILE A 41 23.42 -2.71 -2.94
CA ILE A 41 24.53 -1.86 -2.48
C ILE A 41 25.83 -2.67 -2.47
N ALA A 42 25.82 -3.93 -2.02
CA ALA A 42 27.00 -4.79 -2.02
C ALA A 42 27.54 -5.01 -3.45
N LEU A 43 26.67 -5.25 -4.43
CA LEU A 43 27.08 -5.37 -5.84
C LEU A 43 27.73 -4.09 -6.36
N VAL A 44 27.15 -2.93 -6.04
CA VAL A 44 27.75 -1.63 -6.41
C VAL A 44 29.12 -1.43 -5.73
N ALA A 45 29.22 -1.75 -4.44
CA ALA A 45 30.47 -1.64 -3.71
C ALA A 45 31.56 -2.58 -4.27
N LEU A 46 31.21 -3.81 -4.61
CA LEU A 46 32.14 -4.75 -5.27
C LEU A 46 32.65 -4.19 -6.61
N ALA A 47 31.76 -3.57 -7.40
CA ALA A 47 32.14 -2.98 -8.69
C ALA A 47 33.15 -1.81 -8.54
N VAL A 48 33.06 -1.07 -7.41
CA VAL A 48 33.92 0.09 -7.15
C VAL A 48 35.24 -0.30 -6.48
N LEU A 49 35.17 -1.21 -5.51
CA LEU A 49 36.32 -1.53 -4.64
C LEU A 49 37.25 -2.60 -5.23
N LEU A 50 36.73 -3.50 -6.05
CA LEU A 50 37.54 -4.56 -6.62
C LEU A 50 38.19 -4.14 -7.97
N PRO A 51 39.44 -4.59 -8.26
CA PRO A 51 40.13 -4.36 -9.52
C PRO A 51 39.59 -5.32 -10.59
N VAL A 52 38.32 -5.17 -10.96
CA VAL A 52 37.66 -6.00 -11.96
C VAL A 52 37.77 -5.39 -13.37
N PRO A 53 37.73 -6.20 -14.44
CA PRO A 53 37.67 -5.71 -15.81
C PRO A 53 36.51 -4.74 -16.06
N LYS A 54 36.69 -3.77 -16.98
CA LYS A 54 35.68 -2.72 -17.26
C LYS A 54 34.30 -3.30 -17.56
N VAL A 55 34.21 -4.35 -18.35
CA VAL A 55 32.94 -4.99 -18.71
C VAL A 55 32.24 -5.54 -17.47
N LEU A 56 32.96 -6.27 -16.62
CA LEU A 56 32.39 -6.84 -15.39
C LEU A 56 31.93 -5.73 -14.41
N ARG A 57 32.71 -4.63 -14.33
CA ARG A 57 32.33 -3.46 -13.52
C ARG A 57 31.00 -2.86 -13.95
N ILE A 58 30.79 -2.68 -15.26
CA ILE A 58 29.54 -2.15 -15.81
C ILE A 58 28.38 -3.10 -15.50
N LEU A 59 28.57 -4.40 -15.65
CA LEU A 59 27.55 -5.41 -15.34
C LEU A 59 27.17 -5.39 -13.85
N LEU A 60 28.14 -5.30 -12.94
CA LEU A 60 27.89 -5.24 -11.49
C LEU A 60 27.14 -3.96 -11.11
N LEU A 61 27.51 -2.81 -11.68
CA LEU A 61 26.80 -1.54 -11.44
C LEU A 61 25.36 -1.60 -11.97
N ALA A 62 25.16 -2.13 -13.17
CA ALA A 62 23.84 -2.29 -13.76
C ALA A 62 22.96 -3.25 -12.94
N ALA A 63 23.50 -4.41 -12.54
CA ALA A 63 22.81 -5.39 -11.72
C ALA A 63 22.46 -4.82 -10.34
N GLY A 64 23.40 -4.18 -9.65
CA GLY A 64 23.16 -3.56 -8.35
C GLY A 64 22.11 -2.47 -8.41
N GLY A 65 22.18 -1.58 -9.40
CA GLY A 65 21.18 -0.55 -9.64
C GLY A 65 19.79 -1.14 -9.93
N TRP A 66 19.73 -2.16 -10.79
CA TRP A 66 18.49 -2.87 -11.08
C TRP A 66 17.86 -3.50 -9.84
N VAL A 67 18.64 -4.18 -9.02
CA VAL A 67 18.16 -4.81 -7.78
C VAL A 67 17.56 -3.78 -6.83
N ILE A 68 18.19 -2.61 -6.68
CA ILE A 68 17.68 -1.52 -5.83
C ILE A 68 16.35 -0.97 -6.36
N VAL A 69 16.25 -0.73 -7.66
CA VAL A 69 15.07 -0.15 -8.30
C VAL A 69 13.90 -1.14 -8.32
N SER A 70 14.18 -2.43 -8.54
CA SER A 70 13.16 -3.48 -8.66
C SER A 70 12.60 -4.00 -7.33
N ARG A 71 12.97 -3.38 -6.20
CA ARG A 71 12.51 -3.81 -4.86
C ARG A 71 10.99 -3.96 -4.71
N ASN A 72 10.21 -3.12 -5.39
CA ASN A 72 8.74 -3.16 -5.37
C ASN A 72 8.15 -4.06 -6.47
N PHE A 73 8.98 -4.65 -7.32
CA PHE A 73 8.55 -5.48 -8.44
C PHE A 73 7.60 -6.62 -8.03
N PRO A 74 7.83 -7.35 -6.91
CA PRO A 74 6.90 -8.39 -6.48
C PRO A 74 5.50 -7.87 -6.15
N ALA A 75 5.39 -6.67 -5.59
CA ALA A 75 4.10 -6.04 -5.29
C ALA A 75 3.37 -5.63 -6.57
N VAL A 76 4.11 -5.05 -7.52
CA VAL A 76 3.58 -4.65 -8.84
C VAL A 76 3.10 -5.86 -9.63
N MET A 77 3.87 -6.95 -9.66
CA MET A 77 3.48 -8.19 -10.33
C MET A 77 2.18 -8.77 -9.76
N ARG A 78 2.07 -8.88 -8.42
CA ARG A 78 0.83 -9.33 -7.78
C ARG A 78 -0.38 -8.45 -8.10
N ALA A 79 -0.17 -7.14 -8.15
CA ALA A 79 -1.22 -6.21 -8.55
C ALA A 79 -1.67 -6.46 -10.00
N SER A 80 -0.69 -6.61 -10.92
CA SER A 80 -0.97 -6.91 -12.33
C SER A 80 -1.69 -8.24 -12.50
N ASP A 81 -1.23 -9.29 -11.83
CA ASP A 81 -1.86 -10.62 -11.87
C ASP A 81 -3.33 -10.56 -11.39
N THR A 82 -3.58 -9.78 -10.32
CA THR A 82 -4.94 -9.60 -9.77
C THR A 82 -5.85 -8.88 -10.77
N VAL A 83 -5.36 -7.81 -11.39
CA VAL A 83 -6.12 -7.04 -12.40
C VAL A 83 -6.37 -7.90 -13.64
N GLU A 84 -5.34 -8.61 -14.13
CA GLU A 84 -5.43 -9.45 -15.31
C GLU A 84 -6.40 -10.62 -15.10
N ALA A 85 -6.34 -11.30 -13.95
CA ALA A 85 -7.25 -12.40 -13.63
C ALA A 85 -8.71 -11.94 -13.66
N ARG A 86 -9.03 -10.76 -13.11
CA ARG A 86 -10.39 -10.21 -13.14
C ARG A 86 -10.81 -9.81 -14.55
N THR A 87 -9.92 -9.16 -15.29
CA THR A 87 -10.20 -8.76 -16.69
C THR A 87 -10.45 -9.97 -17.57
N LYS A 88 -9.65 -11.04 -17.46
CA LYS A 88 -9.85 -12.30 -18.19
C LYS A 88 -11.15 -12.99 -17.85
N SER A 89 -11.61 -12.86 -16.60
CA SER A 89 -12.90 -13.41 -16.14
C SER A 89 -14.09 -12.56 -16.53
N GLY A 90 -13.90 -11.43 -17.24
CA GLY A 90 -14.96 -10.47 -17.57
C GLY A 90 -15.55 -9.74 -16.36
N MET A 91 -14.91 -9.85 -15.17
CA MET A 91 -15.35 -9.19 -13.95
C MET A 91 -14.79 -7.77 -13.87
N GLN A 92 -15.63 -6.84 -13.44
CA GLN A 92 -15.17 -5.49 -13.10
C GLN A 92 -14.28 -5.51 -11.87
N LEU A 93 -13.41 -4.51 -11.73
CA LEU A 93 -12.65 -4.29 -10.51
C LEU A 93 -13.62 -3.93 -9.37
N PRO A 94 -13.36 -4.41 -8.14
CA PRO A 94 -14.33 -4.31 -7.06
C PRO A 94 -14.59 -2.86 -6.64
N ALA A 95 -15.85 -2.60 -6.28
CA ALA A 95 -16.28 -1.41 -5.60
C ALA A 95 -16.64 -1.78 -4.16
N TYR A 96 -16.12 -1.03 -3.20
CA TYR A 96 -16.42 -1.25 -1.80
C TYR A 96 -17.02 0.00 -1.18
N ARG A 97 -18.00 -0.23 -0.27
CA ARG A 97 -18.57 0.78 0.60
C ARG A 97 -18.28 0.38 2.04
N TYR A 98 -17.79 1.32 2.81
CA TYR A 98 -17.47 1.17 4.22
C TYR A 98 -18.39 2.05 5.04
N GLU A 99 -19.02 1.46 6.05
CA GLU A 99 -19.89 2.15 7.00
C GLU A 99 -19.35 1.92 8.41
N PHE A 100 -19.05 3.02 9.10
CA PHE A 100 -18.42 2.99 10.42
C PHE A 100 -19.47 3.23 11.50
N TYR A 101 -19.70 2.21 12.30
CA TYR A 101 -20.57 2.24 13.46
C TYR A 101 -19.74 2.42 14.74
N ASP A 102 -20.38 2.52 15.90
CA ASP A 102 -19.67 2.72 17.17
C ASP A 102 -18.92 1.47 17.63
N ASP A 103 -19.33 0.27 17.21
CA ASP A 103 -18.80 -1.02 17.65
C ASP A 103 -18.10 -1.81 16.54
N HIS A 104 -18.40 -1.55 15.27
CA HIS A 104 -17.85 -2.28 14.15
C HIS A 104 -17.79 -1.43 12.86
N LEU A 105 -16.97 -1.89 11.93
CA LEU A 105 -16.94 -1.44 10.54
C LEU A 105 -17.72 -2.46 9.69
N ARG A 106 -18.67 -1.98 8.88
CA ARG A 106 -19.33 -2.80 7.85
C ARG A 106 -18.70 -2.55 6.50
N LEU A 107 -18.24 -3.60 5.88
CA LEU A 107 -17.78 -3.63 4.48
C LEU A 107 -18.90 -4.18 3.62
N SER A 108 -19.26 -3.49 2.56
CA SER A 108 -20.23 -3.92 1.53
C SER A 108 -19.61 -3.81 0.14
N GLY A 109 -19.86 -4.80 -0.72
CA GLY A 109 -19.31 -4.89 -2.08
C GLY A 109 -19.69 -6.23 -2.70
N GLU A 110 -18.75 -7.11 -2.96
CA GLU A 110 -19.00 -8.49 -3.43
C GLU A 110 -19.68 -9.37 -2.36
N GLY A 111 -19.86 -8.85 -1.17
CA GLY A 111 -20.53 -9.42 -0.01
C GLY A 111 -20.71 -8.36 1.05
N SER A 112 -21.25 -8.74 2.22
CA SER A 112 -21.33 -7.86 3.38
C SER A 112 -20.68 -8.53 4.58
N MET A 113 -19.77 -7.82 5.25
CA MET A 113 -19.02 -8.33 6.40
C MET A 113 -18.95 -7.24 7.47
N ALA A 114 -19.19 -7.62 8.73
CA ALA A 114 -18.91 -6.78 9.89
C ALA A 114 -17.50 -7.11 10.41
N ILE A 115 -16.70 -6.09 10.63
CA ILE A 115 -15.29 -6.19 11.05
C ILE A 115 -15.17 -5.43 12.37
N PRO A 116 -14.80 -6.10 13.47
CA PRO A 116 -14.58 -5.43 14.74
C PRO A 116 -13.30 -4.59 14.69
N TYR A 117 -13.29 -3.44 15.36
CA TYR A 117 -12.15 -2.52 15.33
C TYR A 117 -10.87 -3.13 15.93
N GLU A 118 -11.00 -4.04 16.90
CA GLU A 118 -9.87 -4.74 17.52
C GLU A 118 -9.10 -5.61 16.53
N SER A 119 -9.75 -6.07 15.46
CA SER A 119 -9.09 -6.86 14.41
C SER A 119 -8.17 -6.01 13.52
N ILE A 120 -8.29 -4.67 13.57
CA ILE A 120 -7.44 -3.78 12.80
C ILE A 120 -6.10 -3.63 13.50
N GLY A 121 -5.08 -4.28 12.95
CA GLY A 121 -3.74 -4.31 13.52
C GLY A 121 -2.88 -3.09 13.20
N ARG A 122 -3.13 -2.43 12.06
CA ARG A 122 -2.37 -1.24 11.62
C ARG A 122 -3.23 -0.26 10.85
N LEU A 123 -2.95 1.03 11.09
CA LEU A 123 -3.49 2.14 10.33
C LEU A 123 -2.34 2.81 9.55
N VAL A 124 -2.54 2.98 8.26
CA VAL A 124 -1.57 3.65 7.39
C VAL A 124 -2.30 4.70 6.54
N GLU A 125 -1.66 5.81 6.27
CA GLU A 125 -2.22 6.88 5.46
C GLU A 125 -1.23 7.41 4.45
N ASP A 126 -1.74 7.85 3.30
CA ASP A 126 -1.07 8.72 2.36
C ASP A 126 -1.92 9.98 2.06
N LYS A 127 -1.56 10.76 1.06
CA LYS A 127 -2.30 11.98 0.70
C LYS A 127 -3.73 11.71 0.22
N LYS A 128 -4.00 10.52 -0.36
CA LYS A 128 -5.27 10.18 -1.03
C LYS A 128 -6.07 9.12 -0.30
N TYR A 129 -5.40 8.19 0.43
CA TYR A 129 -6.02 6.98 0.94
C TYR A 129 -5.68 6.73 2.40
N TYR A 130 -6.61 6.07 3.10
CA TYR A 130 -6.35 5.35 4.33
C TYR A 130 -6.30 3.85 4.05
N TYR A 131 -5.40 3.15 4.72
CA TYR A 131 -5.23 1.71 4.63
C TYR A 131 -5.39 1.10 6.02
N LEU A 132 -6.37 0.22 6.18
CA LEU A 132 -6.65 -0.49 7.41
C LEU A 132 -6.24 -1.95 7.22
N PHE A 133 -5.26 -2.41 7.98
CA PHE A 133 -4.74 -3.77 7.89
C PHE A 133 -5.29 -4.62 9.02
N THR A 134 -5.98 -5.72 8.69
CA THR A 134 -6.39 -6.74 9.64
C THR A 134 -5.38 -7.89 9.72
N GLY A 135 -4.46 -7.97 8.75
CA GLY A 135 -3.39 -8.96 8.69
C GLY A 135 -2.37 -8.62 7.63
N PRO A 136 -1.36 -9.48 7.44
CA PRO A 136 -0.32 -9.27 6.44
C PRO A 136 -0.86 -9.34 4.99
N ASP A 137 -1.94 -10.11 4.77
CA ASP A 137 -2.51 -10.33 3.44
C ASP A 137 -3.90 -9.69 3.26
N THR A 138 -4.41 -8.98 4.28
CA THR A 138 -5.73 -8.36 4.24
C THR A 138 -5.64 -6.88 4.54
N VAL A 139 -6.01 -6.07 3.55
CA VAL A 139 -6.02 -4.61 3.64
C VAL A 139 -7.32 -4.04 3.07
N MET A 140 -7.88 -3.09 3.77
CA MET A 140 -9.00 -2.26 3.32
C MET A 140 -8.45 -0.90 2.95
N MET A 141 -8.78 -0.43 1.76
CA MET A 141 -8.37 0.87 1.24
C MET A 141 -9.56 1.80 1.17
N LEU A 142 -9.43 2.98 1.74
CA LEU A 142 -10.48 3.98 1.83
C LEU A 142 -10.05 5.23 1.06
N ASP A 143 -10.92 5.76 0.20
CA ASP A 143 -10.67 7.03 -0.47
C ASP A 143 -11.02 8.20 0.45
N ARG A 144 -10.03 9.00 0.79
CA ARG A 144 -10.19 10.17 1.68
C ARG A 144 -11.16 11.20 1.14
N SER A 145 -11.23 11.35 -0.18
CA SER A 145 -12.12 12.32 -0.82
C SER A 145 -13.60 12.02 -0.58
N THR A 146 -13.95 10.76 -0.37
CA THR A 146 -15.34 10.32 -0.14
C THR A 146 -15.81 10.50 1.30
N ILE A 147 -14.92 10.82 2.24
CA ILE A 147 -15.24 11.07 3.66
C ILE A 147 -15.75 12.51 3.86
N GLY A 148 -15.45 13.40 2.92
CA GLY A 148 -15.87 14.81 2.99
C GLY A 148 -14.98 15.65 3.93
N SER A 149 -15.58 16.69 4.53
CA SER A 149 -14.85 17.68 5.34
C SER A 149 -14.42 17.18 6.74
N GLY A 150 -14.91 16.03 7.19
CA GLY A 150 -14.62 15.45 8.52
C GLY A 150 -13.43 14.51 8.57
N GLN A 151 -12.40 14.69 7.72
CA GLN A 151 -11.25 13.75 7.64
C GLN A 151 -10.45 13.67 8.95
N GLU A 152 -10.24 14.79 9.64
CA GLU A 152 -9.49 14.81 10.90
C GLU A 152 -10.28 14.17 12.04
N GLU A 153 -11.58 14.42 12.12
CA GLU A 153 -12.48 13.77 13.08
C GLU A 153 -12.59 12.27 12.81
N PHE A 154 -12.68 11.87 11.55
CA PHE A 154 -12.66 10.47 11.15
C PHE A 154 -11.34 9.79 11.51
N ARG A 155 -10.22 10.47 11.29
CA ARG A 155 -8.88 9.98 11.66
C ARG A 155 -8.78 9.74 13.17
N LYS A 156 -9.21 10.71 13.99
CA LYS A 156 -9.25 10.58 15.45
C LYS A 156 -10.19 9.44 15.90
N PHE A 157 -11.35 9.35 15.28
CA PHE A 157 -12.29 8.27 15.54
C PHE A 157 -11.68 6.88 15.31
N LEU A 158 -10.99 6.68 14.18
CA LEU A 158 -10.31 5.41 13.92
C LEU A 158 -9.18 5.11 14.92
N GLN A 159 -8.40 6.12 15.30
CA GLN A 159 -7.35 5.96 16.31
C GLN A 159 -7.93 5.56 17.67
N GLU A 160 -9.01 6.21 18.08
CA GLU A 160 -9.71 5.91 19.33
C GLU A 160 -10.29 4.48 19.34
N LYS A 161 -10.99 4.09 18.26
CA LYS A 161 -11.65 2.78 18.17
C LYS A 161 -10.68 1.61 18.03
N THR A 162 -9.56 1.81 17.35
CA THR A 162 -8.58 0.75 17.14
C THR A 162 -7.45 0.74 18.17
N GLY A 163 -7.25 1.84 18.91
CA GLY A 163 -6.09 2.03 19.78
C GLY A 163 -4.76 2.12 19.02
N LYS A 164 -4.78 2.44 17.70
CA LYS A 164 -3.59 2.49 16.85
C LYS A 164 -3.38 3.89 16.29
N GLU A 165 -2.12 4.25 16.10
CA GLU A 165 -1.75 5.50 15.44
C GLU A 165 -1.57 5.29 13.94
N PHE A 166 -1.91 6.32 13.14
CA PHE A 166 -1.64 6.33 11.71
C PHE A 166 -0.15 6.45 11.43
N ARG A 167 0.36 5.57 10.56
CA ARG A 167 1.70 5.64 9.99
C ARG A 167 1.62 6.16 8.57
N ARG A 168 2.61 6.93 8.14
CA ARG A 168 2.68 7.37 6.74
C ARG A 168 3.10 6.21 5.84
N ALA A 169 2.40 6.04 4.73
CA ALA A 169 2.84 5.16 3.64
C ALA A 169 4.10 5.77 2.99
N ARG A 170 5.13 4.95 2.79
CA ARG A 170 6.38 5.35 2.12
C ARG A 170 6.35 5.00 0.62
N ASN A 171 5.22 5.20 -0.03
CA ASN A 171 5.04 4.75 -1.40
C ASN A 171 5.68 5.73 -2.37
N LEU A 172 6.96 5.52 -2.70
CA LEU A 172 7.72 6.33 -3.68
C LEU A 172 7.09 6.30 -5.08
N LEU A 173 6.33 5.26 -5.43
CA LEU A 173 5.64 5.16 -6.72
C LEU A 173 4.41 6.09 -6.83
N LEU A 174 3.86 6.54 -5.71
CA LEU A 174 2.75 7.50 -5.67
C LEU A 174 3.23 8.94 -5.47
N THR A 175 4.52 9.11 -5.22
CA THR A 175 5.14 10.42 -5.06
C THR A 175 5.53 10.91 -6.44
N THR A 176 4.80 11.87 -6.98
CA THR A 176 5.20 12.57 -8.20
C THR A 176 6.47 13.41 -7.94
N LEU A 177 7.27 13.66 -8.98
CA LEU A 177 8.44 14.58 -8.90
C LEU A 177 8.08 15.93 -8.25
N ARG A 178 6.84 16.38 -8.44
CA ARG A 178 6.27 17.59 -7.82
C ARG A 178 6.20 17.50 -6.30
N ASP A 179 5.85 16.32 -5.77
CA ASP A 179 5.77 16.04 -4.33
C ASP A 179 7.15 15.96 -3.67
N LEU A 180 8.17 15.56 -4.43
CA LEU A 180 9.59 15.52 -3.99
C LEU A 180 10.23 16.91 -3.96
N LEU A 181 9.78 17.81 -4.82
CA LEU A 181 10.32 19.17 -4.92
C LEU A 181 9.59 20.17 -4.04
N GLY A 182 8.58 19.75 -3.25
CA GLY A 182 7.94 20.60 -2.24
C GLY A 182 7.06 21.72 -2.79
N GLN A 183 6.60 21.61 -4.05
CA GLN A 183 5.70 22.58 -4.70
C GLN A 183 4.28 22.05 -4.81
#